data_6fac45270b4e1cf083ad63527b6b520b
#
_entry.id   6fac45270b4e1cf083ad63527b6b520b
#
_cell.length_a   1.000
_cell.length_b   1.000
_cell.length_c   1.000
_cell.angle_alpha   90.00
_cell.angle_beta   90.00
_cell.angle_gamma   90.00
#
_symmetry.space_group_name_H-M   'P 1'
#
loop_
_entity.id
_entity.type
_entity.pdbx_description
1 polymer ?
#
loop_
_entity_poly.entity_id
_entity_poly.type
_entity_poly.pdbx_seq_one_letter_code
_entity_poly.pdbx_strand_id
1 'polypeptide(L)'
;MVIEVDELKQDKNYQLLKQELAADDPWRLDGNPFEQERYMQMLQLSFSQGPVMNALEVGCAAGAFTEKLAPYCQRLTVVDVVPRAIDLARQRVNKLPHISWIVSDVQQFSTDELFDLIVVAEVLYYVEGIAEMRAAIGNLVRLLAPGGHLVFGSARDALCRRWGHAAGAETVLAILNESLVEVERLQCRGESDNEDCLLARFRNPVRLPS
;
A
#
# COMPACT_ATOMS: atom_id res chain seq x y z
N MET A 1 19.13 -4.60 12.94
CA MET A 1 19.97 -3.47 12.48
C MET A 1 18.98 -2.43 11.98
N VAL A 2 18.75 -1.40 12.77
CA VAL A 2 17.86 -0.30 12.40
C VAL A 2 18.66 0.53 11.40
N ILE A 3 18.26 0.52 10.11
CA ILE A 3 18.81 1.46 9.13
C ILE A 3 18.27 2.81 9.54
N GLU A 4 19.15 3.72 9.97
CA GLU A 4 18.74 5.05 10.38
C GLU A 4 18.14 5.80 9.19
N VAL A 5 17.20 6.71 9.47
CA VAL A 5 16.55 7.62 8.49
C VAL A 5 17.58 8.36 7.59
N ASP A 6 18.85 8.40 8.00
CA ASP A 6 19.94 9.00 7.24
C ASP A 6 20.40 8.18 6.02
N GLU A 7 20.24 6.84 6.00
CA GLU A 7 20.56 6.02 4.81
C GLU A 7 19.48 6.18 3.72
N LEU A 8 18.21 6.33 4.11
CA LEU A 8 17.13 6.63 3.17
C LEU A 8 17.31 7.98 2.46
N LYS A 9 18.04 8.93 3.04
CA LYS A 9 18.30 10.22 2.40
C LYS A 9 19.14 10.13 1.12
N GLN A 10 19.83 9.03 0.87
CA GLN A 10 20.58 8.77 -0.36
C GLN A 10 19.78 7.97 -1.40
N ASP A 11 18.63 7.39 -1.03
CA ASP A 11 17.76 6.65 -1.92
C ASP A 11 17.13 7.59 -2.95
N LYS A 12 17.32 7.27 -4.23
CA LYS A 12 16.80 8.05 -5.37
C LYS A 12 15.28 8.11 -5.37
N ASN A 13 14.61 7.01 -5.05
CA ASN A 13 13.16 6.93 -5.03
C ASN A 13 12.58 7.72 -3.86
N TYR A 14 13.22 7.67 -2.69
CA TYR A 14 12.85 8.52 -1.55
C TYR A 14 12.97 10.01 -1.89
N GLN A 15 14.05 10.43 -2.55
CA GLN A 15 14.22 11.83 -2.96
C GLN A 15 13.17 12.25 -3.98
N LEU A 16 12.82 11.38 -4.92
CA LEU A 16 11.76 11.61 -5.89
C LEU A 16 10.42 11.82 -5.18
N LEU A 17 10.01 10.87 -4.33
CA LEU A 17 8.76 10.96 -3.55
C LEU A 17 8.69 12.23 -2.70
N LYS A 18 9.80 12.60 -2.07
CA LYS A 18 9.90 13.83 -1.29
C LYS A 18 9.72 15.09 -2.13
N GLN A 19 10.25 15.11 -3.36
CA GLN A 19 10.08 16.21 -4.30
C GLN A 19 8.63 16.30 -4.80
N GLU A 20 8.04 15.20 -5.19
CA GLU A 20 6.64 15.13 -5.62
C GLU A 20 5.69 15.61 -4.53
N LEU A 21 5.85 15.12 -3.30
CA LEU A 21 5.07 15.52 -2.13
C LEU A 21 5.37 16.95 -1.62
N ALA A 22 6.20 17.73 -2.32
CA ALA A 22 6.24 19.18 -2.10
C ALA A 22 4.93 19.86 -2.53
N ALA A 23 4.21 19.28 -3.50
CA ALA A 23 2.81 19.62 -3.80
C ALA A 23 1.84 18.85 -2.89
N ASP A 24 0.64 19.39 -2.69
CA ASP A 24 -0.37 18.78 -1.80
C ASP A 24 -1.09 17.59 -2.46
N ASP A 25 -1.24 17.57 -3.77
CA ASP A 25 -1.80 16.43 -4.54
C ASP A 25 -1.05 16.27 -5.87
N PRO A 26 0.21 15.76 -5.83
CA PRO A 26 1.07 15.68 -7.00
C PRO A 26 0.55 14.73 -8.08
N TRP A 27 -0.18 13.70 -7.68
CA TRP A 27 -0.72 12.67 -8.58
C TRP A 27 -2.19 12.92 -8.95
N ARG A 28 -2.78 14.05 -8.50
CA ARG A 28 -4.19 14.43 -8.75
C ARG A 28 -5.18 13.35 -8.30
N LEU A 29 -4.90 12.75 -7.15
CA LEU A 29 -5.68 11.63 -6.59
C LEU A 29 -7.13 11.99 -6.31
N ASP A 30 -7.41 13.26 -6.02
CA ASP A 30 -8.76 13.74 -5.72
C ASP A 30 -9.63 13.96 -6.97
N GLY A 31 -9.02 14.43 -8.04
CA GLY A 31 -9.74 14.89 -9.22
C GLY A 31 -9.71 13.93 -10.40
N ASN A 32 -8.94 12.84 -10.34
CA ASN A 32 -8.85 11.88 -11.44
C ASN A 32 -9.92 10.79 -11.32
N PRO A 33 -10.86 10.66 -12.28
CA PRO A 33 -11.90 9.63 -12.27
C PRO A 33 -11.35 8.20 -12.19
N PHE A 34 -10.22 7.92 -12.83
CA PHE A 34 -9.54 6.62 -12.76
C PHE A 34 -9.10 6.30 -11.32
N GLU A 35 -8.53 7.26 -10.60
CA GLU A 35 -8.12 7.09 -9.21
C GLU A 35 -9.32 6.85 -8.28
N GLN A 36 -10.42 7.59 -8.50
CA GLN A 36 -11.64 7.41 -7.72
C GLN A 36 -12.25 6.02 -7.95
N GLU A 37 -12.31 5.54 -9.19
CA GLU A 37 -12.79 4.19 -9.52
C GLU A 37 -11.87 3.12 -8.89
N ARG A 38 -10.55 3.29 -8.98
CA ARG A 38 -9.57 2.41 -8.34
C ARG A 38 -9.79 2.33 -6.83
N TYR A 39 -10.00 3.46 -6.17
CA TYR A 39 -10.30 3.49 -4.74
C TYR A 39 -11.61 2.78 -4.37
N MET A 40 -12.66 2.96 -5.17
CA MET A 40 -13.92 2.26 -4.98
C MET A 40 -13.75 0.75 -5.06
N GLN A 41 -13.05 0.26 -6.08
CA GLN A 41 -12.75 -1.16 -6.24
C GLN A 41 -11.87 -1.70 -5.11
N MET A 42 -10.86 -0.95 -4.66
CA MET A 42 -10.02 -1.32 -3.52
C MET A 42 -10.83 -1.43 -2.21
N LEU A 43 -11.75 -0.50 -1.96
CA LEU A 43 -12.66 -0.58 -0.80
C LEU A 43 -13.57 -1.80 -0.90
N GLN A 44 -14.12 -2.10 -2.06
CA GLN A 44 -14.93 -3.29 -2.28
C GLN A 44 -14.15 -4.57 -1.97
N LEU A 45 -12.92 -4.68 -2.46
CA LEU A 45 -12.03 -5.81 -2.15
C LEU A 45 -11.71 -5.88 -0.66
N SER A 46 -11.50 -4.74 0.00
CA SER A 46 -11.11 -4.66 1.42
C SER A 46 -12.22 -5.13 2.37
N PHE A 47 -13.48 -4.81 2.06
CA PHE A 47 -14.60 -5.06 2.97
C PHE A 47 -15.59 -6.13 2.50
N SER A 48 -15.25 -6.90 1.49
CA SER A 48 -16.08 -8.00 0.99
C SER A 48 -16.39 -9.09 2.04
N GLN A 49 -15.65 -9.12 3.16
CA GLN A 49 -15.84 -10.08 4.27
C GLN A 49 -16.43 -9.43 5.54
N GLY A 50 -16.81 -8.15 5.49
CA GLY A 50 -17.37 -7.40 6.61
C GLY A 50 -16.40 -6.42 7.27
N PRO A 51 -16.75 -5.92 8.46
CA PRO A 51 -15.94 -4.93 9.18
C PRO A 51 -14.56 -5.45 9.55
N VAL A 52 -13.57 -4.56 9.54
CA VAL A 52 -12.17 -4.85 9.89
C VAL A 52 -11.85 -4.29 11.27
N MET A 53 -11.26 -5.12 12.13
CA MET A 53 -10.89 -4.73 13.50
C MET A 53 -9.57 -3.95 13.50
N ASN A 54 -8.56 -4.46 12.80
CA ASN A 54 -7.22 -3.90 12.77
C ASN A 54 -6.69 -3.86 11.34
N ALA A 55 -6.54 -2.67 10.77
CA ALA A 55 -6.06 -2.47 9.42
C ALA A 55 -4.68 -1.78 9.38
N LEU A 56 -3.89 -2.11 8.36
CA LEU A 56 -2.65 -1.41 8.00
C LEU A 56 -2.80 -0.85 6.59
N GLU A 57 -2.57 0.45 6.43
CA GLU A 57 -2.38 1.10 5.14
C GLU A 57 -0.90 1.44 4.96
N VAL A 58 -0.32 1.03 3.83
CA VAL A 58 1.08 1.30 3.47
C VAL A 58 1.11 2.24 2.27
N GLY A 59 1.72 3.42 2.47
CA GLY A 59 1.78 4.48 1.46
C GLY A 59 0.48 5.28 1.41
N CYS A 60 0.37 6.30 2.24
CA CYS A 60 -0.86 7.10 2.32
C CYS A 60 -0.87 8.34 1.41
N ALA A 61 0.28 8.75 0.88
CA ALA A 61 0.40 10.02 0.14
C ALA A 61 -0.26 11.19 0.90
N ALA A 62 -1.15 11.94 0.25
CA ALA A 62 -1.91 13.01 0.88
C ALA A 62 -3.22 12.53 1.58
N GLY A 63 -3.38 11.23 1.81
CA GLY A 63 -4.49 10.66 2.58
C GLY A 63 -5.80 10.48 1.82
N ALA A 64 -5.79 10.54 0.49
CA ALA A 64 -7.01 10.42 -0.32
C ALA A 64 -7.70 9.06 -0.14
N PHE A 65 -6.94 7.97 -0.05
CA PHE A 65 -7.49 6.66 0.23
C PHE A 65 -7.72 6.44 1.74
N THR A 66 -6.83 6.94 2.60
CA THR A 66 -6.98 6.89 4.07
C THR A 66 -8.33 7.43 4.53
N GLU A 67 -8.77 8.57 3.96
CA GLU A 67 -10.06 9.19 4.27
C GLU A 67 -11.24 8.27 3.96
N LYS A 68 -11.14 7.48 2.90
CA LYS A 68 -12.17 6.51 2.48
C LYS A 68 -12.11 5.21 3.27
N LEU A 69 -10.91 4.76 3.66
CA LEU A 69 -10.65 3.51 4.38
C LEU A 69 -11.03 3.61 5.87
N ALA A 70 -10.65 4.72 6.50
CA ALA A 70 -10.75 4.90 7.95
C ALA A 70 -12.15 4.66 8.56
N PRO A 71 -13.27 5.08 7.93
CA PRO A 71 -14.61 4.85 8.48
C PRO A 71 -15.01 3.38 8.65
N TYR A 72 -14.34 2.47 7.98
CA TYR A 72 -14.66 1.03 7.98
C TYR A 72 -13.76 0.20 8.88
N CYS A 73 -12.78 0.81 9.53
CA CYS A 73 -11.83 0.14 10.41
C CYS A 73 -12.06 0.55 11.86
N GLN A 74 -11.97 -0.39 12.80
CA GLN A 74 -11.99 -0.03 14.22
C GLN A 74 -10.66 0.57 14.67
N ARG A 75 -9.56 0.05 14.14
CA ARG A 75 -8.20 0.61 14.28
C ARG A 75 -7.55 0.62 12.92
N LEU A 76 -6.85 1.70 12.61
CA LEU A 76 -6.09 1.86 11.38
C LEU A 76 -4.68 2.34 11.71
N THR A 77 -3.68 1.57 11.30
CA THR A 77 -2.29 2.02 11.30
C THR A 77 -1.94 2.47 9.89
N VAL A 78 -1.42 3.68 9.77
CA VAL A 78 -1.00 4.28 8.49
C VAL A 78 0.51 4.46 8.51
N VAL A 79 1.18 3.87 7.54
CA VAL A 79 2.63 3.91 7.39
C VAL A 79 3.01 4.57 6.07
N ASP A 80 3.89 5.54 6.12
CA ASP A 80 4.51 6.14 4.94
C ASP A 80 5.97 6.48 5.21
N VAL A 81 6.82 6.37 4.20
CA VAL A 81 8.25 6.66 4.33
C VAL A 81 8.54 8.16 4.35
N VAL A 82 7.63 8.98 3.81
CA VAL A 82 7.77 10.44 3.74
C VAL A 82 7.02 11.12 4.87
N PRO A 83 7.69 11.82 5.81
CA PRO A 83 7.03 12.49 6.93
C PRO A 83 5.92 13.46 6.49
N ARG A 84 6.14 14.19 5.38
CA ARG A 84 5.14 15.13 4.85
C ARG A 84 3.86 14.43 4.39
N ALA A 85 3.93 13.20 3.85
CA ALA A 85 2.75 12.42 3.51
C ALA A 85 1.88 12.20 4.77
N ILE A 86 2.49 11.75 5.84
CA ILE A 86 1.82 11.57 7.14
C ILE A 86 1.17 12.87 7.63
N ASP A 87 1.87 13.99 7.51
CA ASP A 87 1.33 15.29 7.95
C ASP A 87 0.12 15.73 7.11
N LEU A 88 0.19 15.58 5.78
CA LEU A 88 -0.93 15.88 4.87
C LEU A 88 -2.13 14.96 5.12
N ALA A 89 -1.90 13.66 5.20
CA ALA A 89 -2.96 12.70 5.46
C ALA A 89 -3.64 12.93 6.81
N ARG A 90 -2.87 13.23 7.86
CA ARG A 90 -3.39 13.54 9.19
C ARG A 90 -4.25 14.83 9.20
N GLN A 91 -3.85 15.85 8.45
CA GLN A 91 -4.64 17.07 8.29
C GLN A 91 -5.96 16.79 7.55
N ARG A 92 -5.91 16.00 6.49
CA ARG A 92 -7.08 15.63 5.68
C ARG A 92 -8.12 14.85 6.47
N VAL A 93 -7.70 13.83 7.21
CA VAL A 93 -8.61 12.91 7.92
C VAL A 93 -9.15 13.50 9.24
N ASN A 94 -8.76 14.72 9.58
CA ASN A 94 -9.30 15.53 10.68
C ASN A 94 -9.44 14.80 12.03
N LYS A 95 -8.31 14.32 12.57
CA LYS A 95 -8.15 13.82 13.95
C LYS A 95 -9.05 12.66 14.36
N LEU A 96 -9.19 11.64 13.51
CA LEU A 96 -9.85 10.41 13.91
C LEU A 96 -8.97 9.68 14.96
N PRO A 97 -9.48 9.42 16.18
CA PRO A 97 -8.66 8.94 17.31
C PRO A 97 -8.22 7.46 17.14
N HIS A 98 -8.83 6.71 16.24
CA HIS A 98 -8.53 5.30 15.98
C HIS A 98 -7.44 5.11 14.94
N ILE A 99 -6.80 6.19 14.45
CA ILE A 99 -5.71 6.13 13.48
C ILE A 99 -4.37 6.35 14.16
N SER A 100 -3.46 5.41 13.97
CA SER A 100 -2.04 5.51 14.34
C SER A 100 -1.22 5.87 13.11
N TRP A 101 -0.35 6.89 13.24
CA TRP A 101 0.44 7.45 12.15
C TRP A 101 1.92 7.18 12.36
N ILE A 102 2.57 6.49 11.43
CA ILE A 102 3.96 6.04 11.58
C ILE A 102 4.75 6.43 10.33
N VAL A 103 5.90 7.07 10.54
CA VAL A 103 6.90 7.29 9.49
C VAL A 103 7.86 6.12 9.51
N SER A 104 7.82 5.28 8.49
CA SER A 104 8.70 4.11 8.37
C SER A 104 8.76 3.62 6.92
N ASP A 105 9.88 3.02 6.56
CA ASP A 105 9.99 2.19 5.37
C ASP A 105 9.22 0.87 5.58
N VAL A 106 8.55 0.39 4.52
CA VAL A 106 7.77 -0.85 4.55
C VAL A 106 8.63 -2.09 4.87
N GLN A 107 9.90 -2.08 4.50
CA GLN A 107 10.82 -3.18 4.79
C GLN A 107 11.23 -3.22 6.25
N GLN A 108 11.22 -2.08 6.93
CA GLN A 108 11.69 -1.90 8.31
C GLN A 108 10.54 -1.81 9.32
N PHE A 109 9.33 -1.51 8.85
CA PHE A 109 8.18 -1.41 9.74
C PHE A 109 7.99 -2.69 10.54
N SER A 110 7.99 -2.58 11.85
CA SER A 110 7.89 -3.70 12.77
C SER A 110 6.94 -3.38 13.92
N THR A 111 6.12 -4.35 14.26
CA THR A 111 5.19 -4.31 15.39
C THR A 111 4.88 -5.74 15.81
N ASP A 112 4.45 -5.92 17.07
CA ASP A 112 3.92 -7.20 17.57
C ASP A 112 2.45 -7.40 17.21
N GLU A 113 1.78 -6.37 16.68
CA GLU A 113 0.39 -6.47 16.25
C GLU A 113 0.27 -7.20 14.90
N LEU A 114 -0.78 -8.00 14.75
CA LEU A 114 -1.19 -8.57 13.47
C LEU A 114 -2.40 -7.82 12.93
N PHE A 115 -2.48 -7.74 11.61
CA PHE A 115 -3.54 -7.02 10.92
C PHE A 115 -4.51 -7.97 10.22
N ASP A 116 -5.82 -7.70 10.37
CA ASP A 116 -6.87 -8.44 9.65
C ASP A 116 -6.92 -8.02 8.18
N LEU A 117 -6.54 -6.77 7.91
CA LEU A 117 -6.44 -6.19 6.58
C LEU A 117 -5.13 -5.42 6.44
N ILE A 118 -4.41 -5.70 5.36
CA ILE A 118 -3.30 -4.86 4.89
C ILE A 118 -3.67 -4.33 3.51
N VAL A 119 -3.57 -3.00 3.32
CA VAL A 119 -3.75 -2.37 2.01
C VAL A 119 -2.42 -1.75 1.59
N VAL A 120 -1.96 -2.10 0.40
CA VAL A 120 -0.75 -1.55 -0.21
C VAL A 120 -0.99 -1.31 -1.69
N ALA A 121 -0.98 -0.04 -2.09
CA ALA A 121 -1.24 0.34 -3.48
C ALA A 121 -0.28 1.43 -3.95
N GLU A 122 0.24 1.26 -5.17
CA GLU A 122 1.16 2.19 -5.84
C GLU A 122 2.42 2.50 -4.99
N VAL A 123 2.91 1.51 -4.24
CA VAL A 123 4.06 1.65 -3.32
C VAL A 123 5.21 0.75 -3.71
N LEU A 124 4.96 -0.54 -3.95
CA LEU A 124 6.01 -1.54 -4.00
C LEU A 124 6.98 -1.38 -5.18
N TYR A 125 6.59 -0.71 -6.25
CA TYR A 125 7.50 -0.43 -7.36
C TYR A 125 8.54 0.67 -7.05
N TYR A 126 8.33 1.46 -5.99
CA TYR A 126 9.36 2.40 -5.51
C TYR A 126 10.49 1.71 -4.73
N VAL A 127 10.29 0.46 -4.32
CA VAL A 127 11.34 -0.32 -3.65
C VAL A 127 12.44 -0.68 -4.67
N GLU A 128 13.69 -0.47 -4.32
CA GLU A 128 14.82 -0.67 -5.23
C GLU A 128 15.08 -2.17 -5.45
N GLY A 129 14.76 -2.65 -6.67
CA GLY A 129 15.05 -4.01 -7.09
C GLY A 129 14.05 -5.08 -6.61
N ILE A 130 14.19 -6.26 -7.18
CA ILE A 130 13.29 -7.39 -6.92
C ILE A 130 13.57 -8.08 -5.57
N ALA A 131 14.82 -8.08 -5.13
CA ALA A 131 15.20 -8.70 -3.86
C ALA A 131 14.60 -7.90 -2.68
N GLU A 132 14.70 -6.60 -2.72
CA GLU A 132 14.18 -5.67 -1.75
C GLU A 132 12.64 -5.68 -1.75
N MET A 133 12.03 -5.74 -2.94
CA MET A 133 10.59 -5.92 -3.10
C MET A 133 10.11 -7.24 -2.44
N ARG A 134 10.84 -8.34 -2.60
CA ARG A 134 10.55 -9.60 -1.90
C ARG A 134 10.65 -9.45 -0.39
N ALA A 135 11.64 -8.72 0.10
CA ALA A 135 11.80 -8.46 1.54
C ALA A 135 10.62 -7.65 2.10
N ALA A 136 10.21 -6.59 1.37
CA ALA A 136 9.04 -5.79 1.72
C ALA A 136 7.75 -6.64 1.76
N ILE A 137 7.50 -7.44 0.73
CA ILE A 137 6.34 -8.34 0.67
C ILE A 137 6.40 -9.37 1.81
N GLY A 138 7.55 -9.98 2.06
CA GLY A 138 7.76 -10.92 3.17
C GLY A 138 7.44 -10.29 4.53
N ASN A 139 7.78 -9.01 4.71
CA ASN A 139 7.43 -8.26 5.92
C ASN A 139 5.90 -8.08 6.04
N LEU A 140 5.22 -7.66 4.97
CA LEU A 140 3.76 -7.53 4.96
C LEU A 140 3.05 -8.86 5.25
N VAL A 141 3.50 -9.96 4.65
CA VAL A 141 2.94 -11.29 4.89
C VAL A 141 3.10 -11.71 6.36
N ARG A 142 4.23 -11.39 6.99
CA ARG A 142 4.48 -11.68 8.41
C ARG A 142 3.55 -10.90 9.34
N LEU A 143 3.18 -9.69 8.98
CA LEU A 143 2.28 -8.82 9.73
C LEU A 143 0.80 -9.16 9.54
N LEU A 144 0.47 -9.98 8.53
CA LEU A 144 -0.91 -10.35 8.24
C LEU A 144 -1.39 -11.48 9.15
N ALA A 145 -2.50 -11.29 9.84
CA ALA A 145 -3.11 -12.29 10.71
C ALA A 145 -3.45 -13.58 9.94
N PRO A 146 -3.43 -14.76 10.58
CA PRO A 146 -3.96 -15.98 9.98
C PRO A 146 -5.44 -15.78 9.57
N GLY A 147 -5.76 -16.04 8.31
CA GLY A 147 -7.08 -15.75 7.73
C GLY A 147 -7.31 -14.30 7.34
N GLY A 148 -6.41 -13.39 7.68
CA GLY A 148 -6.44 -11.98 7.28
C GLY A 148 -6.25 -11.78 5.78
N HIS A 149 -6.58 -10.59 5.29
CA HIS A 149 -6.57 -10.26 3.87
C HIS A 149 -5.55 -9.17 3.54
N LEU A 150 -4.88 -9.33 2.40
CA LEU A 150 -4.06 -8.28 1.80
C LEU A 150 -4.71 -7.82 0.50
N VAL A 151 -4.98 -6.52 0.39
CA VAL A 151 -5.44 -5.86 -0.84
C VAL A 151 -4.25 -5.12 -1.44
N PHE A 152 -3.92 -5.50 -2.64
CA PHE A 152 -2.83 -4.94 -3.42
C PHE A 152 -3.36 -4.24 -4.66
N GLY A 153 -2.74 -3.12 -5.03
CA GLY A 153 -3.00 -2.42 -6.27
C GLY A 153 -1.72 -1.81 -6.85
N SER A 154 -1.51 -1.94 -8.15
CA SER A 154 -0.37 -1.30 -8.80
C SER A 154 -0.55 -1.19 -10.30
N ALA A 155 0.10 -0.17 -10.87
CA ALA A 155 0.34 -0.07 -12.30
C ALA A 155 1.04 -1.33 -12.82
N ARG A 156 0.78 -1.64 -14.09
CA ARG A 156 1.33 -2.82 -14.78
C ARG A 156 2.86 -2.75 -14.86
N ASP A 157 3.50 -3.91 -14.90
CA ASP A 157 4.96 -4.03 -15.09
C ASP A 157 5.49 -3.17 -16.24
N ALA A 158 4.78 -3.19 -17.38
CA ALA A 158 5.18 -2.42 -18.55
C ALA A 158 5.16 -0.90 -18.30
N LEU A 159 4.21 -0.40 -17.51
CA LEU A 159 4.12 1.01 -17.12
C LEU A 159 5.24 1.36 -16.14
N CYS A 160 5.41 0.58 -15.10
CA CYS A 160 6.45 0.78 -14.09
C CYS A 160 7.85 0.82 -14.72
N ARG A 161 8.14 -0.07 -15.68
CA ARG A 161 9.42 -0.05 -16.42
C ARG A 161 9.59 1.21 -17.28
N ARG A 162 8.53 1.74 -17.88
CA ARG A 162 8.58 3.03 -18.61
C ARG A 162 8.91 4.19 -17.67
N TRP A 163 8.48 4.13 -16.41
CA TRP A 163 8.80 5.12 -15.39
C TRP A 163 10.16 4.92 -14.73
N GLY A 164 10.88 3.85 -15.10
CA GLY A 164 12.23 3.57 -14.61
C GLY A 164 12.28 2.66 -13.37
N HIS A 165 11.15 2.05 -13.00
CA HIS A 165 11.10 1.07 -11.91
C HIS A 165 11.37 -0.36 -12.40
N ALA A 166 11.81 -1.23 -11.51
CA ALA A 166 12.21 -2.60 -11.84
C ALA A 166 11.01 -3.49 -12.24
N ALA A 167 9.86 -3.28 -11.59
CA ALA A 167 8.69 -4.13 -11.73
C ALA A 167 7.40 -3.39 -11.31
N GLY A 168 6.26 -3.99 -11.54
CA GLY A 168 4.94 -3.50 -11.18
C GLY A 168 4.01 -4.63 -10.78
N ALA A 169 2.75 -4.55 -11.18
CA ALA A 169 1.69 -5.42 -10.68
C ALA A 169 1.94 -6.90 -10.92
N GLU A 170 2.32 -7.32 -12.12
CA GLU A 170 2.46 -8.74 -12.44
C GLU A 170 3.55 -9.41 -11.63
N THR A 171 4.68 -8.72 -11.46
CA THR A 171 5.79 -9.23 -10.65
C THR A 171 5.41 -9.33 -9.17
N VAL A 172 4.75 -8.30 -8.62
CA VAL A 172 4.31 -8.31 -7.21
C VAL A 172 3.28 -9.42 -6.97
N LEU A 173 2.30 -9.58 -7.88
CA LEU A 173 1.29 -10.64 -7.79
C LEU A 173 1.93 -12.03 -7.79
N ALA A 174 2.95 -12.25 -8.64
CA ALA A 174 3.68 -13.51 -8.66
C ALA A 174 4.35 -13.80 -7.30
N ILE A 175 4.98 -12.80 -6.69
CA ILE A 175 5.63 -12.95 -5.38
C ILE A 175 4.60 -13.18 -4.25
N LEU A 176 3.49 -12.45 -4.24
CA LEU A 176 2.42 -12.63 -3.25
C LEU A 176 1.82 -14.05 -3.31
N ASN A 177 1.65 -14.61 -4.51
CA ASN A 177 1.14 -15.96 -4.72
C ASN A 177 2.07 -17.08 -4.20
N GLU A 178 3.33 -16.78 -3.88
CA GLU A 178 4.23 -17.74 -3.24
C GLU A 178 3.84 -18.06 -1.78
N SER A 179 3.14 -17.13 -1.11
CA SER A 179 2.85 -17.23 0.32
C SER A 179 1.37 -17.07 0.68
N LEU A 180 0.61 -16.40 -0.16
CA LEU A 180 -0.80 -16.10 0.06
C LEU A 180 -1.67 -16.76 -1.01
N VAL A 181 -2.96 -16.89 -0.72
CA VAL A 181 -3.96 -17.42 -1.67
C VAL A 181 -4.67 -16.24 -2.32
N GLU A 182 -4.52 -16.10 -3.63
CA GLU A 182 -5.28 -15.11 -4.39
C GLU A 182 -6.76 -15.47 -4.38
N VAL A 183 -7.62 -14.54 -3.97
CA VAL A 183 -9.06 -14.73 -3.83
C VAL A 183 -9.81 -14.06 -4.96
N GLU A 184 -9.33 -12.87 -5.37
CA GLU A 184 -10.02 -12.07 -6.38
C GLU A 184 -9.01 -11.15 -7.07
N ARG A 185 -9.18 -10.95 -8.37
CA ARG A 185 -8.37 -10.01 -9.17
C ARG A 185 -9.25 -9.19 -10.07
N LEU A 186 -8.97 -7.89 -10.13
CA LEU A 186 -9.63 -6.92 -10.99
C LEU A 186 -8.58 -6.19 -11.85
N GLN A 187 -9.00 -5.74 -13.01
CA GLN A 187 -8.25 -4.76 -13.81
C GLN A 187 -8.99 -3.45 -13.77
N CYS A 188 -8.31 -2.38 -13.39
CA CYS A 188 -8.81 -1.02 -13.48
C CYS A 188 -8.06 -0.32 -14.61
N ARG A 189 -8.83 0.18 -15.60
CA ARG A 189 -8.27 0.83 -16.79
C ARG A 189 -9.02 2.13 -17.07
N GLY A 190 -8.25 3.20 -17.22
CA GLY A 190 -8.73 4.52 -17.62
C GLY A 190 -8.60 4.77 -19.11
N GLU A 191 -8.75 6.04 -19.48
CA GLU A 191 -8.66 6.51 -20.87
C GLU A 191 -7.22 6.72 -21.34
N SER A 192 -6.33 7.00 -20.42
CA SER A 192 -4.92 7.25 -20.68
C SER A 192 -4.10 5.95 -20.73
N ASP A 193 -3.07 5.90 -21.56
CA ASP A 193 -2.09 4.80 -21.61
C ASP A 193 -1.29 4.63 -20.31
N ASN A 194 -1.39 5.57 -19.38
CA ASN A 194 -0.79 5.49 -18.04
C ASN A 194 -1.80 5.01 -16.97
N GLU A 195 -3.05 4.75 -17.34
CA GLU A 195 -4.13 4.36 -16.45
C GLU A 195 -4.51 2.89 -16.68
N ASP A 196 -3.61 1.98 -16.33
CA ASP A 196 -3.82 0.54 -16.38
C ASP A 196 -3.17 -0.10 -15.15
N CYS A 197 -3.97 -0.61 -14.23
CA CYS A 197 -3.51 -1.25 -13.01
C CYS A 197 -4.21 -2.58 -12.77
N LEU A 198 -3.58 -3.44 -11.97
CA LEU A 198 -4.19 -4.63 -11.40
C LEU A 198 -4.44 -4.42 -9.92
N LEU A 199 -5.61 -4.84 -9.48
CA LEU A 199 -5.98 -4.92 -8.08
C LEU A 199 -6.19 -6.39 -7.74
N ALA A 200 -5.77 -6.81 -6.54
CA ALA A 200 -6.02 -8.18 -6.10
C ALA A 200 -6.20 -8.25 -4.59
N ARG A 201 -7.05 -9.17 -4.17
CA ARG A 201 -7.22 -9.56 -2.79
C ARG A 201 -6.61 -10.93 -2.56
N PHE A 202 -5.78 -11.02 -1.55
CA PHE A 202 -5.17 -12.25 -1.07
C PHE A 202 -5.67 -12.58 0.32
N ARG A 203 -5.63 -13.86 0.67
CA ARG A 203 -5.89 -14.37 2.01
C ARG A 203 -4.65 -15.07 2.57
N ASN A 204 -4.29 -14.77 3.80
CA ASN A 204 -3.30 -15.54 4.53
C ASN A 204 -3.89 -16.89 4.93
N PRO A 205 -3.35 -18.04 4.46
CA PRO A 205 -3.89 -19.34 4.82
C PRO A 205 -3.79 -19.57 6.34
N VAL A 206 -4.86 -20.08 6.94
CA VAL A 206 -4.81 -20.55 8.32
C VAL A 206 -3.99 -21.85 8.32
N ARG A 207 -2.78 -21.80 8.91
CA ARG A 207 -2.02 -23.03 9.14
C ARG A 207 -2.65 -23.75 10.32
N LEU A 208 -3.29 -24.89 10.08
CA LEU A 208 -3.72 -25.78 11.16
C LEU A 208 -2.47 -26.22 11.93
N PRO A 209 -2.51 -26.22 13.27
CA PRO A 209 -1.42 -26.80 14.06
C PRO A 209 -1.26 -28.28 13.65
N SER A 210 -0.02 -28.64 13.33
CA SER A 210 0.39 -30.01 13.02
C SER A 210 0.32 -30.90 14.27
#